data_2379e416dfbcb2c40e7d510c58f3fb3d
#
_entry.id   2379e416dfbcb2c40e7d510c58f3fb3d
#
_cell.length_a   1.000
_cell.length_b   1.000
_cell.length_c   1.000
_cell.angle_alpha   90.00
_cell.angle_beta   90.00
_cell.angle_gamma   90.00
#
_symmetry.space_group_name_H-M   'P 1'
#
loop_
_entity.id
_entity.type
_entity.pdbx_description
1 polymer ?
#
loop_
_entity_poly.entity_id
_entity_poly.type
_entity_poly.pdbx_seq_one_letter_code
_entity_poly.pdbx_strand_id
1 'polypeptide(L)'
;MTQTTTRANQPIATSARPLSIAARAPALVRELNVIDRERLLAHFLALDADDRLLRFGQIVPDHVIENYVRTIDFKRDTVFGVFDAKLQLTGVGHLAYLPAEGDKRTAEFGVSVLESARGEGIGTKLFERAAIRSRNTHVTMLYMHCLSRNSTMMHIARKSGMKIEYAYGEADAYLTLKPADQSSIIAEMLQEQAAVFDYALKRQARNASKIFESFMPAAEAA
;
A
#
# COMPACT_ATOMS: atom_id res chain seq x y z
N MET A 1 -30.82 -61.10 40.57
CA MET A 1 -30.14 -59.88 41.04
C MET A 1 -29.58 -59.14 39.81
N THR A 2 -30.32 -58.20 39.28
CA THR A 2 -30.03 -57.48 38.07
C THR A 2 -29.65 -56.05 38.45
N GLN A 3 -28.39 -55.68 38.26
CA GLN A 3 -27.91 -54.33 38.55
C GLN A 3 -28.12 -53.46 37.29
N THR A 4 -28.95 -52.42 37.45
CA THR A 4 -29.18 -51.39 36.44
C THR A 4 -28.15 -50.26 36.62
N THR A 5 -27.26 -50.12 35.67
CA THR A 5 -26.23 -49.04 35.67
C THR A 5 -26.86 -47.80 35.03
N THR A 6 -27.12 -46.76 35.81
CA THR A 6 -27.57 -45.45 35.35
C THR A 6 -26.40 -44.66 34.78
N ARG A 7 -26.43 -44.39 33.49
CA ARG A 7 -25.41 -43.57 32.76
C ARG A 7 -25.74 -42.11 32.94
N ALA A 8 -24.91 -41.38 33.69
CA ALA A 8 -25.01 -39.93 33.85
C ALA A 8 -24.77 -39.18 32.54
N ASN A 9 -25.72 -38.35 32.19
CA ASN A 9 -25.66 -37.47 31.01
C ASN A 9 -24.79 -36.24 31.34
N GLN A 10 -23.61 -36.14 30.71
CA GLN A 10 -22.73 -34.96 30.82
C GLN A 10 -23.20 -33.91 29.80
N PRO A 11 -23.34 -32.62 30.16
CA PRO A 11 -23.66 -31.57 29.21
C PRO A 11 -22.47 -31.27 28.32
N ILE A 12 -22.69 -31.28 27.01
CA ILE A 12 -21.72 -30.89 25.97
C ILE A 12 -21.56 -29.36 26.07
N ALA A 13 -20.45 -28.91 26.58
CA ALA A 13 -20.06 -27.51 26.55
C ALA A 13 -19.75 -27.10 25.10
N THR A 14 -20.71 -26.45 24.46
CA THR A 14 -20.51 -25.81 23.16
C THR A 14 -19.66 -24.56 23.37
N SER A 15 -18.35 -24.69 23.15
CA SER A 15 -17.42 -23.56 23.08
C SER A 15 -17.73 -22.75 21.84
N ALA A 16 -18.55 -21.71 21.98
CA ALA A 16 -18.75 -20.71 20.95
C ALA A 16 -17.45 -19.88 20.82
N ARG A 17 -16.66 -20.21 19.81
CA ARG A 17 -15.53 -19.40 19.38
C ARG A 17 -16.06 -18.06 18.91
N PRO A 18 -15.63 -16.91 19.46
CA PRO A 18 -16.10 -15.63 18.97
C PRO A 18 -15.61 -15.45 17.53
N LEU A 19 -16.56 -15.35 16.60
CA LEU A 19 -16.32 -14.94 15.21
C LEU A 19 -16.00 -13.44 15.19
N SER A 20 -14.77 -13.10 15.57
CA SER A 20 -14.21 -11.77 15.32
C SER A 20 -13.56 -11.74 13.94
N ILE A 21 -14.36 -11.81 12.90
CA ILE A 21 -13.99 -11.33 11.58
C ILE A 21 -14.57 -9.90 11.50
N ALA A 22 -13.93 -8.97 12.16
CA ALA A 22 -14.05 -7.57 11.75
C ALA A 22 -13.47 -7.53 10.33
N ALA A 23 -14.33 -7.52 9.32
CA ALA A 23 -13.93 -7.32 7.94
C ALA A 23 -13.20 -5.97 7.88
N ARG A 24 -11.86 -6.03 7.81
CA ARG A 24 -11.03 -4.83 7.75
C ARG A 24 -11.40 -4.10 6.45
N ALA A 25 -11.75 -2.82 6.55
CA ALA A 25 -12.12 -2.02 5.40
C ALA A 25 -11.00 -2.09 4.33
N PRO A 26 -11.35 -2.20 3.04
CA PRO A 26 -10.36 -2.30 1.98
C PRO A 26 -9.43 -1.09 2.01
N ALA A 27 -8.13 -1.33 1.84
CA ALA A 27 -7.14 -0.26 1.74
C ALA A 27 -7.46 0.62 0.53
N LEU A 28 -7.73 1.91 0.77
CA LEU A 28 -8.00 2.90 -0.27
C LEU A 28 -6.70 3.64 -0.62
N VAL A 29 -6.43 3.75 -1.91
CA VAL A 29 -5.21 4.34 -2.45
C VAL A 29 -5.52 5.75 -2.92
N ARG A 30 -4.90 6.76 -2.29
CA ARG A 30 -5.02 8.18 -2.62
C ARG A 30 -3.80 8.66 -3.39
N GLU A 31 -3.98 9.52 -4.39
CA GLU A 31 -2.88 10.26 -5.01
C GLU A 31 -2.33 11.30 -4.03
N LEU A 32 -1.00 11.32 -3.86
CA LEU A 32 -0.29 12.24 -2.99
C LEU A 32 0.13 13.49 -3.76
N ASN A 33 0.30 14.58 -3.03
CA ASN A 33 0.78 15.83 -3.60
C ASN A 33 1.86 16.48 -2.70
N VAL A 34 2.31 17.66 -3.03
CA VAL A 34 3.40 18.36 -2.33
C VAL A 34 3.15 18.52 -0.82
N ILE A 35 1.87 18.65 -0.40
CA ILE A 35 1.51 18.80 1.03
C ILE A 35 1.79 17.50 1.81
N ASP A 36 1.83 16.35 1.14
CA ASP A 36 2.08 15.06 1.76
C ASP A 36 3.59 14.72 1.88
N ARG A 37 4.49 15.61 1.41
CA ARG A 37 5.95 15.35 1.36
C ARG A 37 6.54 14.97 2.72
N GLU A 38 6.13 15.61 3.81
CA GLU A 38 6.61 15.27 5.15
C GLU A 38 6.17 13.87 5.58
N ARG A 39 4.93 13.47 5.25
CA ARG A 39 4.45 12.10 5.52
C ARG A 39 5.17 11.06 4.67
N LEU A 40 5.47 11.43 3.43
CA LEU A 40 6.24 10.59 2.52
C LEU A 40 7.67 10.38 3.05
N LEU A 41 8.31 11.42 3.56
CA LEU A 41 9.61 11.32 4.22
C LEU A 41 9.53 10.42 5.45
N ALA A 42 8.55 10.63 6.32
CA ALA A 42 8.36 9.82 7.52
C ALA A 42 8.16 8.33 7.17
N HIS A 43 7.42 8.02 6.10
CA HIS A 43 7.24 6.65 5.63
C HIS A 43 8.56 6.00 5.23
N PHE A 44 9.37 6.67 4.41
CA PHE A 44 10.63 6.09 3.93
C PHE A 44 11.69 5.99 5.03
N LEU A 45 11.74 6.93 5.98
CA LEU A 45 12.63 6.87 7.14
C LEU A 45 12.24 5.73 8.10
N ALA A 46 10.96 5.34 8.14
CA ALA A 46 10.48 4.22 8.96
C ALA A 46 10.80 2.83 8.38
N LEU A 47 11.32 2.76 7.14
CA LEU A 47 11.78 1.51 6.55
C LEU A 47 13.07 1.03 7.25
N ASP A 48 13.10 -0.23 7.65
CA ASP A 48 14.31 -0.86 8.16
C ASP A 48 15.37 -1.09 7.05
N ALA A 49 16.52 -1.62 7.42
CA ALA A 49 17.63 -1.82 6.48
C ALA A 49 17.27 -2.80 5.34
N ASP A 50 16.53 -3.88 5.64
CA ASP A 50 16.11 -4.86 4.64
C ASP A 50 15.07 -4.29 3.69
N ASP A 51 14.14 -3.49 4.21
CA ASP A 51 13.14 -2.79 3.40
C ASP A 51 13.76 -1.74 2.48
N ARG A 52 14.75 -1.00 2.98
CA ARG A 52 15.52 -0.05 2.16
C ARG A 52 16.26 -0.78 1.05
N LEU A 53 16.88 -1.91 1.37
CA LEU A 53 17.55 -2.76 0.36
C LEU A 53 16.55 -3.25 -0.70
N LEU A 54 15.37 -3.73 -0.28
CA LEU A 54 14.34 -4.20 -1.22
C LEU A 54 13.73 -3.07 -2.06
N ARG A 55 13.64 -1.85 -1.50
CA ARG A 55 13.03 -0.70 -2.19
C ARG A 55 13.98 0.04 -3.11
N PHE A 56 15.26 0.18 -2.73
CA PHE A 56 16.25 0.99 -3.42
C PHE A 56 17.38 0.17 -4.08
N GLY A 57 17.34 -1.16 -3.97
CA GLY A 57 18.41 -2.05 -4.43
C GLY A 57 19.66 -2.04 -3.55
N GLN A 58 19.74 -1.12 -2.58
CA GLN A 58 20.84 -0.97 -1.63
C GLN A 58 20.37 -0.39 -0.30
N ILE A 59 21.15 -0.62 0.76
CA ILE A 59 20.88 -0.01 2.07
C ILE A 59 21.31 1.46 1.98
N VAL A 60 20.32 2.36 1.93
CA VAL A 60 20.55 3.80 1.83
C VAL A 60 20.43 4.46 3.21
N PRO A 61 21.34 5.40 3.56
CA PRO A 61 21.25 6.19 4.79
C PRO A 61 20.17 7.28 4.68
N ASP A 62 19.77 7.83 5.84
CA ASP A 62 18.65 8.78 5.94
C ASP A 62 18.80 10.00 5.01
N HIS A 63 20.00 10.58 4.90
CA HIS A 63 20.21 11.73 4.02
C HIS A 63 19.96 11.45 2.54
N VAL A 64 20.15 10.20 2.09
CA VAL A 64 19.82 9.79 0.71
C VAL A 64 18.31 9.70 0.55
N ILE A 65 17.59 9.19 1.56
CA ILE A 65 16.11 9.16 1.59
C ILE A 65 15.55 10.58 1.60
N GLU A 66 16.09 11.47 2.43
CA GLU A 66 15.70 12.89 2.48
C GLU A 66 15.88 13.56 1.11
N ASN A 67 17.04 13.34 0.46
CA ASN A 67 17.28 13.85 -0.88
C ASN A 67 16.32 13.27 -1.91
N TYR A 68 16.09 11.95 -1.90
CA TYR A 68 15.12 11.27 -2.78
C TYR A 68 13.72 11.90 -2.66
N VAL A 69 13.19 12.02 -1.44
CA VAL A 69 11.87 12.60 -1.21
C VAL A 69 11.82 14.09 -1.60
N ARG A 70 12.88 14.84 -1.35
CA ARG A 70 12.99 16.26 -1.73
C ARG A 70 12.94 16.46 -3.24
N THR A 71 13.53 15.54 -4.01
CA THR A 71 13.66 15.64 -5.48
C THR A 71 12.46 15.09 -6.24
N ILE A 72 11.50 14.43 -5.58
CA ILE A 72 10.26 13.96 -6.23
C ILE A 72 9.50 15.17 -6.81
N ASP A 73 9.26 15.12 -8.10
CA ASP A 73 8.46 16.12 -8.82
C ASP A 73 7.02 15.63 -9.00
N PHE A 74 6.12 16.06 -8.12
CA PHE A 74 4.70 15.72 -8.17
C PHE A 74 3.94 16.26 -9.40
N LYS A 75 4.58 17.09 -10.23
CA LYS A 75 4.00 17.51 -11.52
C LYS A 75 4.33 16.52 -12.62
N ARG A 76 5.48 15.89 -12.53
CA ARG A 76 5.97 14.91 -13.50
C ARG A 76 5.59 13.50 -13.08
N ASP A 77 5.85 13.13 -11.84
CA ASP A 77 5.64 11.78 -11.33
C ASP A 77 4.30 11.68 -10.59
N THR A 78 3.75 10.46 -10.51
CA THR A 78 2.56 10.20 -9.69
C THR A 78 2.94 9.38 -8.47
N VAL A 79 2.60 9.85 -7.29
CA VAL A 79 2.85 9.14 -6.04
C VAL A 79 1.52 8.78 -5.40
N PHE A 80 1.38 7.55 -4.96
CA PHE A 80 0.19 7.03 -4.30
C PHE A 80 0.48 6.67 -2.86
N GLY A 81 -0.52 6.78 -2.00
CA GLY A 81 -0.41 6.44 -0.59
C GLY A 81 -1.64 5.74 -0.02
N VAL A 82 -1.38 4.87 0.94
CA VAL A 82 -2.40 4.25 1.80
C VAL A 82 -2.17 4.74 3.22
N PHE A 83 -3.24 5.23 3.85
CA PHE A 83 -3.22 5.75 5.21
C PHE A 83 -3.98 4.85 6.17
N ASP A 84 -3.42 4.63 7.35
CA ASP A 84 -4.12 3.98 8.46
C ASP A 84 -5.14 4.93 9.12
N ALA A 85 -5.80 4.45 10.18
CA ALA A 85 -6.77 5.25 10.96
C ALA A 85 -6.13 6.44 11.69
N LYS A 86 -4.82 6.37 11.97
CA LYS A 86 -4.06 7.45 12.61
C LYS A 86 -3.48 8.45 11.61
N LEU A 87 -3.81 8.31 10.33
CA LEU A 87 -3.26 9.08 9.20
C LEU A 87 -1.73 8.91 9.05
N GLN A 88 -1.19 7.78 9.48
CA GLN A 88 0.15 7.37 9.13
C GLN A 88 0.14 6.80 7.72
N LEU A 89 1.12 7.19 6.91
CA LEU A 89 1.30 6.65 5.57
C LEU A 89 1.98 5.28 5.66
N THR A 90 1.19 4.21 5.47
CA THR A 90 1.62 2.82 5.68
C THR A 90 2.06 2.13 4.40
N GLY A 91 1.63 2.62 3.25
CA GLY A 91 2.06 2.11 1.95
C GLY A 91 2.24 3.24 0.96
N VAL A 92 3.27 3.16 0.13
CA VAL A 92 3.62 4.14 -0.91
C VAL A 92 3.89 3.43 -2.22
N GLY A 93 3.28 3.92 -3.31
CA GLY A 93 3.60 3.59 -4.69
C GLY A 93 4.12 4.82 -5.41
N HIS A 94 5.25 4.73 -6.09
CA HIS A 94 5.80 5.80 -6.91
C HIS A 94 5.81 5.36 -8.37
N LEU A 95 5.17 6.11 -9.22
CA LEU A 95 5.11 5.95 -10.65
C LEU A 95 5.94 7.07 -11.30
N ALA A 96 7.15 6.74 -11.73
CA ALA A 96 8.07 7.66 -12.38
C ALA A 96 7.96 7.49 -13.90
N TYR A 97 7.67 8.57 -14.63
CA TYR A 97 7.57 8.54 -16.07
C TYR A 97 8.95 8.71 -16.70
N LEU A 98 9.37 7.72 -17.50
CA LEU A 98 10.64 7.75 -18.20
C LEU A 98 10.54 8.61 -19.48
N PRO A 99 11.67 9.11 -20.00
CA PRO A 99 11.68 9.78 -21.29
C PRO A 99 11.07 8.90 -22.38
N ALA A 100 10.26 9.49 -23.26
CA ALA A 100 9.65 8.75 -24.35
C ALA A 100 10.69 8.33 -25.40
N GLU A 101 10.58 7.10 -25.86
CA GLU A 101 11.39 6.56 -26.95
C GLU A 101 10.48 6.32 -28.17
N GLY A 102 10.39 7.28 -29.07
CA GLY A 102 9.41 7.26 -30.16
C GLY A 102 7.99 7.21 -29.60
N ASP A 103 7.20 6.22 -30.03
CA ASP A 103 5.82 6.01 -29.55
C ASP A 103 5.77 5.24 -28.21
N LYS A 104 6.89 4.74 -27.73
CA LYS A 104 6.95 3.97 -26.48
C LYS A 104 7.03 4.92 -25.30
N ARG A 105 6.01 4.87 -24.45
CA ARG A 105 5.94 5.58 -23.17
C ARG A 105 6.03 4.57 -22.03
N THR A 106 7.10 4.64 -21.29
CA THR A 106 7.36 3.72 -20.16
C THR A 106 7.25 4.48 -18.85
N ALA A 107 6.65 3.84 -17.86
CA ALA A 107 6.71 4.31 -16.48
C ALA A 107 7.25 3.21 -15.58
N GLU A 108 8.10 3.59 -14.64
CA GLU A 108 8.64 2.70 -13.61
C GLU A 108 7.80 2.79 -12.36
N PHE A 109 7.46 1.63 -11.79
CA PHE A 109 6.71 1.53 -10.56
C PHE A 109 7.56 0.96 -9.42
N GLY A 110 7.72 1.74 -8.36
CA GLY A 110 8.32 1.31 -7.11
C GLY A 110 7.30 1.34 -5.98
N VAL A 111 7.37 0.38 -5.06
CA VAL A 111 6.44 0.26 -3.93
C VAL A 111 7.16 -0.07 -2.64
N SER A 112 6.65 0.46 -1.52
CA SER A 112 7.04 0.07 -0.17
C SER A 112 5.81 0.01 0.74
N VAL A 113 5.80 -0.93 1.69
CA VAL A 113 4.73 -1.10 2.69
C VAL A 113 5.38 -1.34 4.04
N LEU A 114 5.04 -0.53 5.04
CA LEU A 114 5.54 -0.69 6.40
C LEU A 114 5.17 -2.07 6.96
N GLU A 115 6.05 -2.65 7.75
CA GLU A 115 5.87 -3.98 8.34
C GLU A 115 4.51 -4.14 9.02
N SER A 116 4.08 -3.12 9.77
CA SER A 116 2.80 -3.08 10.50
C SER A 116 1.54 -3.23 9.62
N ALA A 117 1.68 -3.04 8.29
CA ALA A 117 0.57 -3.07 7.32
C ALA A 117 0.77 -4.15 6.22
N ARG A 118 1.74 -5.05 6.41
CA ARG A 118 1.95 -6.16 5.47
C ARG A 118 0.86 -7.22 5.58
N GLY A 119 0.73 -8.02 4.53
CA GLY A 119 -0.31 -9.07 4.47
C GLY A 119 -1.71 -8.57 4.14
N GLU A 120 -1.93 -7.24 4.03
CA GLU A 120 -3.24 -6.63 3.74
C GLU A 120 -3.49 -6.39 2.23
N GLY A 121 -2.58 -6.84 1.37
CA GLY A 121 -2.69 -6.63 -0.08
C GLY A 121 -2.42 -5.19 -0.55
N ILE A 122 -1.89 -4.31 0.31
CA ILE A 122 -1.63 -2.89 0.01
C ILE A 122 -0.73 -2.74 -1.22
N GLY A 123 0.36 -3.51 -1.33
CA GLY A 123 1.25 -3.46 -2.49
C GLY A 123 0.54 -3.77 -3.79
N THR A 124 -0.34 -4.78 -3.81
CA THR A 124 -1.17 -5.12 -4.97
C THR A 124 -2.13 -3.97 -5.32
N LYS A 125 -2.79 -3.35 -4.33
CA LYS A 125 -3.70 -2.22 -4.54
C LYS A 125 -2.98 -0.99 -5.11
N LEU A 126 -1.78 -0.70 -4.60
CA LEU A 126 -0.94 0.37 -5.13
C LEU A 126 -0.54 0.11 -6.58
N PHE A 127 -0.19 -1.14 -6.92
CA PHE A 127 0.12 -1.53 -8.30
C PHE A 127 -1.11 -1.42 -9.22
N GLU A 128 -2.27 -1.95 -8.80
CA GLU A 128 -3.53 -1.85 -9.56
C GLU A 128 -3.88 -0.38 -9.87
N ARG A 129 -3.71 0.50 -8.87
CA ARG A 129 -3.96 1.95 -9.03
C ARG A 129 -2.96 2.59 -10.01
N ALA A 130 -1.67 2.24 -9.90
CA ALA A 130 -0.63 2.71 -10.81
C ALA A 130 -0.86 2.22 -12.25
N ALA A 131 -1.31 0.99 -12.45
CA ALA A 131 -1.61 0.45 -13.77
C ALA A 131 -2.79 1.18 -14.43
N ILE A 132 -3.85 1.50 -13.69
CA ILE A 132 -4.99 2.31 -14.19
C ILE A 132 -4.50 3.72 -14.56
N ARG A 133 -3.75 4.38 -13.69
CA ARG A 133 -3.19 5.71 -13.96
C ARG A 133 -2.29 5.71 -15.18
N SER A 134 -1.42 4.72 -15.30
CA SER A 134 -0.51 4.56 -16.43
C SER A 134 -1.28 4.48 -17.77
N ARG A 135 -2.37 3.69 -17.82
CA ARG A 135 -3.24 3.62 -19.01
C ARG A 135 -3.83 4.99 -19.35
N ASN A 136 -4.36 5.70 -18.34
CA ASN A 136 -5.04 6.98 -18.53
C ASN A 136 -4.08 8.14 -18.84
N THR A 137 -2.78 7.97 -18.58
CA THR A 137 -1.71 8.90 -18.98
C THR A 137 -0.95 8.46 -20.24
N HIS A 138 -1.54 7.53 -21.01
CA HIS A 138 -1.00 7.05 -22.27
C HIS A 138 0.37 6.34 -22.16
N VAL A 139 0.68 5.75 -20.99
CA VAL A 139 1.81 4.84 -20.82
C VAL A 139 1.49 3.54 -21.56
N THR A 140 2.43 3.07 -22.39
CA THR A 140 2.30 1.83 -23.15
C THR A 140 2.95 0.64 -22.44
N MET A 141 3.93 0.91 -21.56
CA MET A 141 4.69 -0.11 -20.83
C MET A 141 4.85 0.30 -19.36
N LEU A 142 4.35 -0.52 -18.44
CA LEU A 142 4.66 -0.40 -17.01
C LEU A 142 5.82 -1.32 -16.67
N TYR A 143 6.83 -0.78 -16.03
CA TYR A 143 8.08 -1.44 -15.69
C TYR A 143 8.28 -1.50 -14.18
N MET A 144 8.86 -2.58 -13.68
CA MET A 144 9.32 -2.73 -12.29
C MET A 144 10.71 -3.35 -12.30
N HIS A 145 11.60 -2.79 -11.49
CA HIS A 145 12.91 -3.36 -11.19
C HIS A 145 13.00 -3.72 -9.72
N CYS A 146 13.51 -4.90 -9.39
CA CYS A 146 13.72 -5.31 -8.00
C CYS A 146 14.74 -6.44 -7.88
N LEU A 147 15.20 -6.69 -6.68
CA LEU A 147 15.99 -7.89 -6.39
C LEU A 147 15.13 -9.14 -6.62
N SER A 148 15.66 -10.17 -7.27
CA SER A 148 14.93 -11.41 -7.59
C SER A 148 14.43 -12.16 -6.35
N ARG A 149 15.06 -11.95 -5.19
CA ARG A 149 14.64 -12.47 -3.87
C ARG A 149 13.46 -11.70 -3.26
N ASN A 150 13.04 -10.57 -3.83
CA ASN A 150 11.88 -9.82 -3.35
C ASN A 150 10.59 -10.58 -3.69
N SER A 151 10.23 -11.53 -2.82
CA SER A 151 9.07 -12.41 -3.03
C SER A 151 7.76 -11.65 -3.20
N THR A 152 7.59 -10.52 -2.50
CA THR A 152 6.40 -9.67 -2.59
C THR A 152 6.28 -9.02 -3.97
N MET A 153 7.36 -8.42 -4.48
CA MET A 153 7.38 -7.84 -5.83
C MET A 153 7.17 -8.91 -6.90
N MET A 154 7.80 -10.07 -6.75
CA MET A 154 7.61 -11.21 -7.66
C MET A 154 6.17 -11.73 -7.65
N HIS A 155 5.52 -11.73 -6.47
CA HIS A 155 4.10 -12.10 -6.38
C HIS A 155 3.21 -11.08 -7.12
N ILE A 156 3.43 -9.79 -6.92
CA ILE A 156 2.69 -8.71 -7.61
C ILE A 156 2.88 -8.85 -9.13
N ALA A 157 4.12 -9.00 -9.60
CA ALA A 157 4.43 -9.14 -11.01
C ALA A 157 3.71 -10.32 -11.67
N ARG A 158 3.79 -11.52 -11.05
CA ARG A 158 3.12 -12.72 -11.56
C ARG A 158 1.61 -12.59 -11.57
N LYS A 159 1.03 -12.09 -10.47
CA LYS A 159 -0.42 -11.89 -10.33
C LYS A 159 -0.96 -10.90 -11.36
N SER A 160 -0.16 -9.91 -11.73
CA SER A 160 -0.52 -8.88 -12.71
C SER A 160 -0.21 -9.28 -14.16
N GLY A 161 0.30 -10.49 -14.40
CA GLY A 161 0.60 -11.00 -15.74
C GLY A 161 1.79 -10.31 -16.41
N MET A 162 2.75 -9.78 -15.62
CA MET A 162 3.96 -9.18 -16.16
C MET A 162 4.90 -10.22 -16.73
N LYS A 163 5.58 -9.90 -17.82
CA LYS A 163 6.73 -10.67 -18.29
C LYS A 163 7.92 -10.36 -17.38
N ILE A 164 8.52 -11.40 -16.80
CA ILE A 164 9.63 -11.26 -15.85
C ILE A 164 10.90 -11.79 -16.50
N GLU A 165 11.97 -11.02 -16.44
CA GLU A 165 13.31 -11.36 -16.90
C GLU A 165 14.27 -11.30 -15.70
N TYR A 166 15.10 -12.33 -15.55
CA TYR A 166 16.04 -12.45 -14.42
C TYR A 166 17.46 -12.26 -14.91
N ALA A 167 18.24 -11.42 -14.23
CA ALA A 167 19.65 -11.23 -14.51
C ALA A 167 20.42 -10.88 -13.22
N TYR A 168 21.51 -11.55 -12.98
CA TYR A 168 22.52 -11.22 -11.93
C TYR A 168 21.94 -10.98 -10.51
N GLY A 169 20.89 -11.70 -10.14
CA GLY A 169 20.23 -11.55 -8.84
C GLY A 169 19.15 -10.47 -8.79
N GLU A 170 18.87 -9.83 -9.91
CA GLU A 170 17.81 -8.85 -10.12
C GLU A 170 16.70 -9.42 -11.00
N ALA A 171 15.58 -8.75 -11.03
CA ALA A 171 14.45 -9.09 -11.88
C ALA A 171 13.82 -7.80 -12.45
N ASP A 172 13.65 -7.80 -13.75
CA ASP A 172 12.92 -6.81 -14.51
C ASP A 172 11.55 -7.36 -14.90
N ALA A 173 10.50 -6.63 -14.62
CA ALA A 173 9.14 -7.04 -14.95
C ALA A 173 8.45 -5.99 -15.80
N TYR A 174 7.81 -6.42 -16.90
CA TYR A 174 7.20 -5.58 -17.90
C TYR A 174 5.73 -5.93 -18.10
N LEU A 175 4.86 -4.93 -18.11
CA LEU A 175 3.45 -5.07 -18.44
C LEU A 175 3.10 -4.14 -19.60
N THR A 176 2.75 -4.73 -20.75
CA THR A 176 2.17 -3.97 -21.86
C THR A 176 0.74 -3.58 -21.49
N LEU A 177 0.46 -2.28 -21.52
CA LEU A 177 -0.82 -1.73 -21.13
C LEU A 177 -1.74 -1.55 -22.34
N LYS A 178 -3.02 -1.86 -22.16
CA LYS A 178 -4.05 -1.50 -23.13
C LYS A 178 -4.27 0.03 -23.09
N PRO A 179 -4.64 0.67 -24.20
CA PRO A 179 -5.01 2.08 -24.20
C PRO A 179 -6.10 2.40 -23.17
N ALA A 180 -6.17 3.66 -22.76
CA ALA A 180 -7.25 4.16 -21.92
C ALA A 180 -8.61 3.91 -22.59
N ASP A 181 -9.59 3.57 -21.80
CA ASP A 181 -10.99 3.47 -22.19
C ASP A 181 -11.88 4.19 -21.16
N GLN A 182 -13.15 4.39 -21.49
CA GLN A 182 -14.09 5.07 -20.60
C GLN A 182 -14.18 4.38 -19.24
N SER A 183 -14.10 3.06 -19.19
CA SER A 183 -14.18 2.30 -17.94
C SER A 183 -12.96 2.54 -17.06
N SER A 184 -11.75 2.66 -17.62
CA SER A 184 -10.54 2.95 -16.84
C SER A 184 -10.54 4.36 -16.27
N ILE A 185 -11.05 5.34 -17.04
CA ILE A 185 -11.16 6.74 -16.58
C ILE A 185 -12.18 6.87 -15.45
N ILE A 186 -13.35 6.26 -15.60
CA ILE A 186 -14.39 6.26 -14.56
C ILE A 186 -13.90 5.52 -13.30
N ALA A 187 -13.25 4.37 -13.46
CA ALA A 187 -12.70 3.60 -12.34
C ALA A 187 -11.66 4.42 -11.55
N GLU A 188 -10.77 5.13 -12.25
CA GLU A 188 -9.78 6.00 -11.61
C GLU A 188 -10.46 7.11 -10.80
N MET A 189 -11.42 7.80 -11.41
CA MET A 189 -12.14 8.89 -10.74
C MET A 189 -12.88 8.40 -9.48
N LEU A 190 -13.57 7.27 -9.55
CA LEU A 190 -14.30 6.70 -8.41
C LEU A 190 -13.35 6.26 -7.29
N GLN A 191 -12.21 5.64 -7.63
CA GLN A 191 -11.20 5.24 -6.66
C GLN A 191 -10.61 6.45 -5.94
N GLU A 192 -10.28 7.51 -6.67
CA GLU A 192 -9.73 8.73 -6.07
C GLU A 192 -10.75 9.42 -5.17
N GLN A 193 -12.00 9.57 -5.60
CA GLN A 193 -13.06 10.16 -4.77
C GLN A 193 -13.29 9.37 -3.48
N ALA A 194 -13.34 8.04 -3.56
CA ALA A 194 -13.49 7.18 -2.39
C ALA A 194 -12.31 7.35 -1.41
N ALA A 195 -11.08 7.44 -1.93
CA ALA A 195 -9.88 7.60 -1.11
C ALA A 195 -9.79 8.99 -0.45
N VAL A 196 -10.16 10.03 -1.17
CA VAL A 196 -10.24 11.40 -0.62
C VAL A 196 -11.29 11.51 0.47
N PHE A 197 -12.47 10.90 0.27
CA PHE A 197 -13.52 10.88 1.27
C PHE A 197 -13.12 10.11 2.53
N ASP A 198 -12.54 8.92 2.39
CA ASP A 198 -12.01 8.12 3.51
C ASP A 198 -10.95 8.91 4.30
N TYR A 199 -10.02 9.55 3.59
CA TYR A 199 -9.00 10.38 4.24
C TYR A 199 -9.61 11.55 5.02
N ALA A 200 -10.63 12.20 4.46
CA ALA A 200 -11.33 13.30 5.14
C ALA A 200 -12.04 12.81 6.42
N LEU A 201 -12.70 11.64 6.37
CA LEU A 201 -13.32 11.03 7.55
C LEU A 201 -12.30 10.68 8.63
N LYS A 202 -11.18 10.05 8.27
CA LYS A 202 -10.09 9.74 9.21
C LYS A 202 -9.52 11.00 9.85
N ARG A 203 -9.38 12.08 9.07
CA ARG A 203 -8.91 13.38 9.58
C ARG A 203 -9.90 13.98 10.59
N GLN A 204 -11.19 13.93 10.31
CA GLN A 204 -12.22 14.42 11.23
C GLN A 204 -12.24 13.60 12.52
N ALA A 205 -12.22 12.27 12.42
CA ALA A 205 -12.17 11.37 13.57
C ALA A 205 -10.96 11.65 14.46
N ARG A 206 -9.77 11.81 13.87
CA ARG A 206 -8.53 12.14 14.59
C ARG A 206 -8.61 13.51 15.28
N ASN A 207 -9.20 14.52 14.62
CA ASN A 207 -9.36 15.83 15.23
C ASN A 207 -10.35 15.78 16.40
N ALA A 208 -11.45 15.05 16.29
CA ALA A 208 -12.41 14.83 17.37
C ALA A 208 -11.75 14.12 18.57
N SER A 209 -10.95 13.07 18.33
CA SER A 209 -10.21 12.40 19.42
C SER A 209 -9.25 13.34 20.15
N LYS A 210 -8.50 14.17 19.42
CA LYS A 210 -7.57 15.13 20.02
C LYS A 210 -8.31 16.18 20.88
N ILE A 211 -9.46 16.66 20.40
CA ILE A 211 -10.30 17.59 21.17
C ILE A 211 -10.80 16.89 22.43
N PHE A 212 -11.31 15.67 22.33
CA PHE A 212 -11.78 14.91 23.48
C PHE A 212 -10.67 14.66 24.50
N GLU A 213 -9.48 14.25 24.06
CA GLU A 213 -8.30 14.05 24.92
C GLU A 213 -7.88 15.35 25.63
N SER A 214 -8.06 16.52 24.98
CA SER A 214 -7.73 17.81 25.61
C SER A 214 -8.72 18.26 26.71
N PHE A 215 -9.93 17.67 26.72
CA PHE A 215 -10.96 17.91 27.73
C PHE A 215 -10.95 16.90 28.88
N MET A 216 -10.25 15.76 28.73
CA MET A 216 -10.09 14.81 29.82
C MET A 216 -8.90 15.22 30.69
N PRO A 217 -9.09 15.60 31.98
CA PRO A 217 -7.96 15.82 32.89
C PRO A 217 -7.17 14.52 33.00
N ALA A 218 -5.85 14.62 32.98
CA ALA A 218 -4.99 13.49 33.28
C ALA A 218 -5.47 12.84 34.59
N ALA A 219 -5.98 11.62 34.52
CA ALA A 219 -6.28 10.85 35.73
C ALA A 219 -4.96 10.71 36.48
N GLU A 220 -4.87 11.33 37.62
CA GLU A 220 -3.72 11.28 38.54
C GLU A 220 -3.36 9.81 38.76
N ALA A 221 -2.12 9.47 38.38
CA ALA A 221 -1.49 8.23 38.79
C ALA A 221 -1.22 8.36 40.29
N ALA A 222 -2.08 7.77 41.10
CA ALA A 222 -1.86 7.50 42.51
C ALA A 222 -1.27 6.10 42.66
#